data_d39bf3daf508ebcdab94be4ad14677d9
#
_entry.id   d39bf3daf508ebcdab94be4ad14677d9
#
_cell.length_a   1.000
_cell.length_b   1.000
_cell.length_c   1.000
_cell.angle_alpha   90.00
_cell.angle_beta   90.00
_cell.angle_gamma   90.00
#
_symmetry.space_group_name_H-M   'P 1'
#
loop_
_entity.id
_entity.type
_entity.pdbx_description
1 polymer ?
#
loop_
_entity_poly.entity_id
_entity_poly.type
_entity_poly.pdbx_seq_one_letter_code
_entity_poly.pdbx_strand_id
1 'polypeptide(L)'
;MRKLIFLLPAAAVLTCCGLKELGEIVPEPGIPDYVDPPLPKTELVVTGLEYPEGYDWNRPETATGAPDIVMYRGDKLVLRIPTGDGYSVSEDLDMHRYIGGHVYTDYSSDTHTIVSRDGLELFRYQGRERIVLLAEHDGHVLTLGESRDGRGFSSRVDGVPVFIGFDGSVFQNAGVSPGGELRFFYRLPVNSTSGVIYLYYAVVGADCVMIELPSDIVEAYGFAFPETPSSSAAEETDAVGGIKVLCRRSVKDVQDATQMEIFDVDAGEGKPVRASGFFSSVRAGTVLSDAAPLLAVFSVSSLFSSRTAVYSGARCWQEWSRSDIPTGFRHLGDSVAGIRKSLYGSGVDILCNGYVRDTLPKGYTTMTGAALCCTSRGIKVGMTSTSGGRAILWNEGKVDSLMFRGIVTSVTEEPVVLEGE
;
A
#
# COMPACT_ATOMS: atom_id res chain seq x y z
N MET A 1 17.17 -16.73 63.38
CA MET A 1 18.56 -16.21 63.61
C MET A 1 19.09 -15.69 62.29
N ARG A 2 19.46 -14.42 62.28
CA ARG A 2 20.34 -13.65 61.37
C ARG A 2 19.96 -13.51 59.93
N LYS A 3 19.35 -12.36 59.68
CA LYS A 3 19.32 -11.60 58.43
C LYS A 3 20.76 -11.21 58.05
N LEU A 4 21.14 -11.35 56.79
CA LEU A 4 22.27 -10.62 56.21
C LEU A 4 21.75 -9.87 54.95
N ILE A 5 21.66 -8.58 55.15
CA ILE A 5 21.40 -7.56 54.10
C ILE A 5 22.78 -7.29 53.50
N PHE A 6 22.91 -7.50 52.17
CA PHE A 6 24.02 -6.96 51.40
C PHE A 6 23.54 -5.72 50.67
N LEU A 7 23.81 -4.58 51.25
CA LEU A 7 23.88 -3.30 50.58
C LEU A 7 25.26 -3.21 49.89
N LEU A 8 25.26 -3.19 48.57
CA LEU A 8 26.43 -2.78 47.81
C LEU A 8 26.22 -1.35 47.32
N PRO A 9 27.20 -0.45 47.48
CA PRO A 9 27.05 0.95 47.18
C PRO A 9 27.23 1.20 45.69
N ALA A 10 26.20 1.78 45.07
CA ALA A 10 26.31 2.46 43.80
C ALA A 10 26.96 3.83 44.00
N ALA A 11 28.26 3.85 44.09
CA ALA A 11 29.00 5.11 44.01
C ALA A 11 30.36 4.84 43.35
N ALA A 12 30.74 5.75 42.48
CA ALA A 12 32.05 5.90 41.88
C ALA A 12 32.31 5.17 40.54
N VAL A 13 31.68 5.64 39.45
CA VAL A 13 32.41 5.84 38.18
C VAL A 13 31.93 7.16 37.54
N LEU A 14 32.15 8.24 38.21
CA LEU A 14 32.10 9.59 37.66
C LEU A 14 33.40 10.31 38.04
N THR A 15 34.50 9.80 37.50
CA THR A 15 35.74 10.56 37.52
C THR A 15 36.57 10.19 36.31
N CYS A 16 37.06 11.21 35.65
CA CYS A 16 38.07 11.18 34.60
C CYS A 16 37.61 11.02 33.17
N CYS A 17 36.76 11.91 32.72
CA CYS A 17 37.08 12.58 31.44
C CYS A 17 37.41 14.02 31.80
N GLY A 18 38.68 14.32 31.87
CA GLY A 18 39.16 15.68 31.96
C GLY A 18 38.62 16.47 30.80
N LEU A 19 37.77 17.43 31.08
CA LEU A 19 37.49 18.54 30.19
C LEU A 19 38.84 19.24 29.99
N LYS A 20 39.60 18.80 29.00
CA LYS A 20 40.54 19.68 28.33
C LYS A 20 39.68 20.82 27.82
N GLU A 21 39.98 22.02 28.23
CA GLU A 21 39.47 23.26 27.68
C GLU A 21 39.40 23.07 26.16
N LEU A 22 38.18 22.92 25.63
CA LEU A 22 37.91 23.14 24.22
C LEU A 22 38.24 24.62 24.01
N GLY A 23 39.46 24.87 23.49
CA GLY A 23 39.81 26.20 23.02
C GLY A 23 38.65 26.67 22.16
N GLU A 24 38.27 27.92 22.38
CA GLU A 24 37.28 28.58 21.52
C GLU A 24 37.60 28.22 20.07
N ILE A 25 36.76 27.45 19.45
CA ILE A 25 36.82 27.26 18.00
C ILE A 25 36.39 28.60 17.42
N VAL A 26 37.40 29.41 17.15
CA VAL A 26 37.18 30.63 16.38
C VAL A 26 36.68 30.14 15.02
N PRO A 27 35.43 30.46 14.64
CA PRO A 27 34.93 30.06 13.31
C PRO A 27 35.84 30.65 12.26
N GLU A 28 36.36 29.81 11.37
CA GLU A 28 37.14 30.34 10.25
C GLU A 28 36.30 31.34 9.48
N PRO A 29 36.78 32.57 9.29
CA PRO A 29 36.02 33.58 8.58
C PRO A 29 35.98 33.20 7.10
N GLY A 30 34.84 32.75 6.63
CA GLY A 30 34.65 32.53 5.20
C GLY A 30 33.77 31.41 4.73
N ILE A 31 33.27 30.53 5.59
CA ILE A 31 32.23 29.57 5.19
C ILE A 31 30.89 30.29 5.34
N PRO A 32 30.21 30.68 4.25
CA PRO A 32 28.88 31.24 4.38
C PRO A 32 28.01 30.20 5.10
N ASP A 33 27.26 30.63 6.10
CA ASP A 33 26.25 29.79 6.75
C ASP A 33 25.41 29.14 5.63
N TYR A 34 25.54 27.83 5.48
CA TYR A 34 24.72 27.09 4.52
C TYR A 34 23.28 27.16 5.02
N VAL A 35 22.56 28.12 4.47
CA VAL A 35 21.11 28.19 4.68
C VAL A 35 20.50 27.20 3.73
N ASP A 36 19.91 26.14 4.26
CA ASP A 36 19.15 25.21 3.44
C ASP A 36 18.17 25.99 2.58
N PRO A 37 18.14 25.74 1.26
CA PRO A 37 17.18 26.40 0.40
C PRO A 37 15.77 26.18 0.97
N PRO A 38 14.92 27.20 1.00
CA PRO A 38 13.57 27.03 1.53
C PRO A 38 12.87 25.90 0.77
N LEU A 39 12.29 24.96 1.51
CA LEU A 39 11.53 23.88 0.90
C LEU A 39 10.49 24.46 -0.06
N PRO A 40 10.33 23.90 -1.26
CA PRO A 40 9.36 24.37 -2.22
C PRO A 40 7.98 24.43 -1.57
N LYS A 41 7.21 25.46 -1.85
CA LYS A 41 5.82 25.52 -1.40
C LYS A 41 5.07 24.39 -2.06
N THR A 42 4.36 23.62 -1.28
CA THR A 42 3.53 22.53 -1.77
C THR A 42 2.08 22.75 -1.37
N GLU A 43 1.19 22.21 -2.14
CA GLU A 43 -0.24 22.24 -1.94
C GLU A 43 -0.78 20.82 -1.91
N LEU A 44 -1.78 20.58 -1.08
CA LEU A 44 -2.45 19.28 -1.03
C LEU A 44 -3.47 19.17 -2.15
N VAL A 45 -3.43 18.05 -2.85
CA VAL A 45 -4.46 17.62 -3.79
C VAL A 45 -5.22 16.47 -3.14
N VAL A 46 -6.52 16.64 -2.98
CA VAL A 46 -7.41 15.65 -2.39
C VAL A 46 -8.44 15.27 -3.44
N THR A 47 -8.54 13.99 -3.76
CA THR A 47 -9.62 13.46 -4.58
C THR A 47 -10.61 12.68 -3.72
N GLY A 48 -11.85 12.64 -4.16
CA GLY A 48 -12.89 11.93 -3.43
C GLY A 48 -14.16 11.72 -4.23
N LEU A 49 -15.05 10.95 -3.63
CA LEU A 49 -16.42 10.74 -4.10
C LEU A 49 -17.37 11.57 -3.26
N GLU A 50 -17.96 12.58 -3.84
CA GLU A 50 -18.96 13.42 -3.17
C GLU A 50 -20.35 12.85 -3.43
N TYR A 51 -21.04 12.50 -2.37
CA TYR A 51 -22.39 11.94 -2.44
C TYR A 51 -23.44 13.04 -2.36
N PRO A 52 -24.60 12.83 -3.00
CA PRO A 52 -25.67 13.82 -3.01
C PRO A 52 -26.18 14.15 -1.60
N GLU A 53 -26.75 15.34 -1.46
CA GLU A 53 -27.38 15.74 -0.22
C GLU A 53 -28.52 14.78 0.14
N GLY A 54 -28.56 14.34 1.40
CA GLY A 54 -29.56 13.36 1.86
C GLY A 54 -29.14 11.90 1.68
N TYR A 55 -27.93 11.62 1.20
CA TYR A 55 -27.41 10.25 1.15
C TYR A 55 -27.41 9.62 2.56
N ASP A 56 -28.04 8.45 2.71
CA ASP A 56 -28.11 7.74 3.98
C ASP A 56 -26.86 6.88 4.21
N TRP A 57 -25.94 7.42 4.97
CA TRP A 57 -24.69 6.73 5.34
C TRP A 57 -24.88 5.52 6.24
N ASN A 58 -26.05 5.37 6.86
CA ASN A 58 -26.37 4.21 7.69
C ASN A 58 -26.99 3.07 6.87
N ARG A 59 -27.48 3.39 5.67
CA ARG A 59 -28.09 2.44 4.75
C ARG A 59 -27.68 2.70 3.31
N PRO A 60 -26.37 2.52 2.99
CA PRO A 60 -25.83 2.83 1.67
C PRO A 60 -26.51 2.02 0.56
N GLU A 61 -27.00 0.83 0.86
CA GLU A 61 -27.73 -0.05 -0.06
C GLU A 61 -29.11 0.50 -0.50
N THR A 62 -29.68 1.42 0.25
CA THR A 62 -30.98 2.06 -0.06
C THR A 62 -30.81 3.47 -0.61
N ALA A 63 -29.59 3.99 -0.62
CA ALA A 63 -29.34 5.35 -1.03
C ALA A 63 -29.45 5.50 -2.55
N THR A 64 -30.12 6.56 -2.97
CA THR A 64 -30.29 6.89 -4.39
C THR A 64 -29.29 7.98 -4.81
N GLY A 65 -28.75 7.85 -5.99
CA GLY A 65 -27.85 8.80 -6.61
C GLY A 65 -26.38 8.32 -6.62
N ALA A 66 -25.76 8.43 -7.77
CA ALA A 66 -24.34 8.18 -7.93
C ALA A 66 -23.53 9.35 -7.36
N PRO A 67 -22.35 9.10 -6.80
CA PRO A 67 -21.48 10.17 -6.32
C PRO A 67 -20.83 10.90 -7.52
N ASP A 68 -20.53 12.18 -7.32
CA ASP A 68 -19.60 12.92 -8.20
C ASP A 68 -18.17 12.66 -7.76
N ILE A 69 -17.26 12.56 -8.72
CA ILE A 69 -15.84 12.56 -8.43
C ILE A 69 -15.38 13.99 -8.32
N VAL A 70 -14.72 14.33 -7.21
CA VAL A 70 -14.27 15.70 -6.92
C VAL A 70 -12.77 15.74 -6.68
N MET A 71 -12.15 16.84 -7.09
CA MET A 71 -10.76 17.16 -6.76
C MET A 71 -10.69 18.56 -6.14
N TYR A 72 -10.06 18.61 -5.00
CA TYR A 72 -9.72 19.84 -4.31
C TYR A 72 -8.21 20.06 -4.31
N ARG A 73 -7.81 21.30 -4.55
CA ARG A 73 -6.44 21.75 -4.39
C ARG A 73 -6.44 22.80 -3.27
N GLY A 74 -5.86 22.44 -2.14
CA GLY A 74 -6.14 23.16 -0.90
C GLY A 74 -7.65 23.17 -0.59
N ASP A 75 -8.22 24.34 -0.38
CA ASP A 75 -9.65 24.52 -0.10
C ASP A 75 -10.51 24.76 -1.37
N LYS A 76 -9.87 24.80 -2.55
CA LYS A 76 -10.55 25.13 -3.80
C LYS A 76 -10.96 23.86 -4.55
N LEU A 77 -12.27 23.75 -4.88
CA LEU A 77 -12.76 22.76 -5.84
C LEU A 77 -12.21 23.10 -7.23
N VAL A 78 -11.43 22.19 -7.81
CA VAL A 78 -10.79 22.36 -9.12
C VAL A 78 -11.52 21.58 -10.19
N LEU A 79 -12.04 20.39 -9.83
CA LEU A 79 -12.69 19.49 -10.77
C LEU A 79 -13.88 18.80 -10.13
N ARG A 80 -14.97 18.66 -10.91
CA ARG A 80 -16.15 17.86 -10.57
C ARG A 80 -16.56 17.05 -11.79
N ILE A 81 -16.63 15.74 -11.63
CA ILE A 81 -16.98 14.79 -12.71
C ILE A 81 -18.22 14.04 -12.28
N PRO A 82 -19.37 14.25 -12.90
CA PRO A 82 -20.55 13.44 -12.68
C PRO A 82 -20.35 12.04 -13.27
N THR A 83 -20.69 10.98 -12.52
CA THR A 83 -20.55 9.60 -13.01
C THR A 83 -21.60 9.22 -14.07
N GLY A 84 -22.68 9.97 -14.16
CA GLY A 84 -23.73 9.75 -15.15
C GLY A 84 -24.72 8.64 -14.81
N ASP A 85 -25.86 8.64 -15.51
CA ASP A 85 -26.90 7.64 -15.32
C ASP A 85 -26.51 6.27 -15.87
N GLY A 86 -26.76 5.22 -15.09
CA GLY A 86 -26.49 3.83 -15.48
C GLY A 86 -25.05 3.37 -15.31
N TYR A 87 -24.18 4.21 -14.75
CA TYR A 87 -22.82 3.83 -14.36
C TYR A 87 -22.67 3.76 -12.85
N SER A 88 -21.85 2.82 -12.40
CA SER A 88 -21.41 2.73 -11.02
C SER A 88 -19.90 2.98 -10.94
N VAL A 89 -19.49 3.72 -9.94
CA VAL A 89 -18.07 3.88 -9.60
C VAL A 89 -17.50 2.53 -9.22
N SER A 90 -16.25 2.27 -9.57
CA SER A 90 -15.56 1.05 -9.20
C SER A 90 -15.54 0.86 -7.69
N GLU A 91 -15.68 -0.40 -7.26
CA GLU A 91 -15.52 -0.78 -5.85
C GLU A 91 -14.08 -0.64 -5.38
N ASP A 92 -13.13 -0.64 -6.31
CA ASP A 92 -11.71 -0.39 -6.00
C ASP A 92 -11.44 1.11 -5.98
N LEU A 93 -11.62 1.69 -4.83
CA LEU A 93 -11.51 3.13 -4.63
C LEU A 93 -10.08 3.66 -4.82
N ASP A 94 -9.06 2.80 -4.78
CA ASP A 94 -7.68 3.20 -5.07
C ASP A 94 -7.47 3.62 -6.53
N MET A 95 -8.43 3.31 -7.41
CA MET A 95 -8.38 3.68 -8.83
C MET A 95 -8.88 5.11 -9.10
N HIS A 96 -9.56 5.73 -8.14
CA HIS A 96 -10.04 7.11 -8.24
C HIS A 96 -9.02 8.04 -7.59
N ARG A 97 -8.04 8.50 -8.36
CA ARG A 97 -6.91 9.25 -7.80
C ARG A 97 -6.27 10.25 -8.76
N TYR A 98 -5.50 11.13 -8.18
CA TYR A 98 -4.67 12.09 -8.89
C TYR A 98 -3.31 11.47 -9.23
N ILE A 99 -2.93 11.50 -10.51
CA ILE A 99 -1.66 10.96 -11.01
C ILE A 99 -1.16 11.91 -12.12
N GLY A 100 0.09 12.31 -12.08
CA GLY A 100 0.74 13.03 -13.18
C GLY A 100 0.06 14.36 -13.59
N GLY A 101 -0.62 15.03 -12.68
CA GLY A 101 -1.34 16.26 -12.98
C GLY A 101 -2.83 16.07 -13.34
N HIS A 102 -3.31 14.84 -13.43
CA HIS A 102 -4.64 14.50 -13.89
C HIS A 102 -5.42 13.67 -12.88
N VAL A 103 -6.75 13.77 -12.89
CA VAL A 103 -7.65 12.89 -12.14
C VAL A 103 -8.07 11.73 -13.01
N TYR A 104 -7.63 10.54 -12.61
CA TYR A 104 -8.05 9.29 -13.23
C TYR A 104 -9.17 8.65 -12.43
N THR A 105 -10.08 8.02 -13.15
CA THR A 105 -11.19 7.27 -12.55
C THR A 105 -11.66 6.16 -13.47
N ASP A 106 -12.26 5.12 -12.90
CA ASP A 106 -12.97 4.11 -13.65
C ASP A 106 -14.39 3.95 -13.14
N TYR A 107 -15.30 3.68 -14.07
CA TYR A 107 -16.69 3.38 -13.80
C TYR A 107 -17.26 2.41 -14.83
N SER A 108 -18.21 1.62 -14.43
CA SER A 108 -18.74 0.56 -15.27
C SER A 108 -20.27 0.51 -15.30
N SER A 109 -20.79 0.12 -16.46
CA SER A 109 -22.16 -0.39 -16.62
C SER A 109 -22.13 -1.91 -16.69
N ASP A 110 -23.28 -2.54 -16.93
CA ASP A 110 -23.35 -4.00 -17.13
C ASP A 110 -22.59 -4.48 -18.39
N THR A 111 -22.35 -3.60 -19.33
CA THR A 111 -21.80 -3.95 -20.65
C THR A 111 -20.44 -3.34 -20.96
N HIS A 112 -20.02 -2.33 -20.22
CA HIS A 112 -18.78 -1.61 -20.50
C HIS A 112 -18.09 -1.17 -19.22
N THR A 113 -16.77 -1.05 -19.29
CA THR A 113 -15.93 -0.34 -18.33
C THR A 113 -15.27 0.83 -19.02
N ILE A 114 -15.33 2.01 -18.42
CA ILE A 114 -14.76 3.25 -18.92
C ILE A 114 -13.64 3.68 -17.98
N VAL A 115 -12.48 4.00 -18.55
CA VAL A 115 -11.40 4.73 -17.88
C VAL A 115 -11.42 6.17 -18.38
N SER A 116 -11.45 7.12 -17.47
CA SER A 116 -11.47 8.55 -17.82
C SER A 116 -10.30 9.29 -17.19
N ARG A 117 -9.94 10.41 -17.82
CA ARG A 117 -8.99 11.41 -17.32
C ARG A 117 -9.67 12.77 -17.33
N ASP A 118 -9.71 13.42 -16.19
CA ASP A 118 -10.36 14.73 -15.98
C ASP A 118 -11.82 14.77 -16.48
N GLY A 119 -12.54 13.64 -16.35
CA GLY A 119 -13.91 13.47 -16.80
C GLY A 119 -14.09 13.21 -18.28
N LEU A 120 -13.01 13.16 -19.05
CA LEU A 120 -13.05 12.78 -20.45
C LEU A 120 -12.75 11.30 -20.59
N GLU A 121 -13.63 10.58 -21.32
CA GLU A 121 -13.40 9.17 -21.65
C GLU A 121 -12.10 9.03 -22.42
N LEU A 122 -11.16 8.23 -21.87
CA LEU A 122 -9.96 7.83 -22.57
C LEU A 122 -10.15 6.50 -23.30
N PHE A 123 -10.65 5.51 -22.55
CA PHE A 123 -10.77 4.14 -23.03
C PHE A 123 -12.12 3.56 -22.62
N ARG A 124 -12.66 2.74 -23.51
CA ARG A 124 -13.88 1.97 -23.28
C ARG A 124 -13.59 0.50 -23.56
N TYR A 125 -13.76 -0.32 -22.53
CA TYR A 125 -13.59 -1.77 -22.63
C TYR A 125 -14.94 -2.46 -22.68
N GLN A 126 -15.05 -3.47 -23.51
CA GLN A 126 -16.26 -4.27 -23.56
C GLN A 126 -16.29 -5.24 -22.39
N GLY A 127 -17.44 -5.33 -21.73
CA GLY A 127 -17.62 -6.12 -20.52
C GLY A 127 -17.39 -5.31 -19.25
N ARG A 128 -17.78 -5.93 -18.15
CA ARG A 128 -17.59 -5.34 -16.84
C ARG A 128 -16.25 -5.85 -16.25
N GLU A 129 -15.31 -4.95 -16.11
CA GLU A 129 -14.01 -5.20 -15.50
C GLU A 129 -13.88 -4.43 -14.18
N ARG A 130 -13.09 -4.97 -13.26
CA ARG A 130 -12.54 -4.25 -12.13
C ARG A 130 -11.13 -3.83 -12.51
N ILE A 131 -10.86 -2.54 -12.58
CA ILE A 131 -9.50 -2.05 -12.77
C ILE A 131 -8.76 -2.23 -11.45
N VAL A 132 -7.72 -3.05 -11.46
CA VAL A 132 -6.91 -3.38 -10.27
C VAL A 132 -5.57 -2.64 -10.25
N LEU A 133 -5.17 -2.07 -11.37
CA LEU A 133 -4.06 -1.13 -11.47
C LEU A 133 -4.37 -0.09 -12.54
N LEU A 134 -4.12 1.17 -12.20
CA LEU A 134 -4.08 2.30 -13.11
C LEU A 134 -2.85 3.14 -12.75
N ALA A 135 -2.01 3.39 -13.74
CA ALA A 135 -0.79 4.17 -13.58
C ALA A 135 -0.52 4.99 -14.84
N GLU A 136 0.31 6.02 -14.71
CA GLU A 136 0.86 6.79 -15.82
C GLU A 136 2.38 6.73 -15.77
N HIS A 137 3.00 6.49 -16.92
CA HIS A 137 4.45 6.52 -17.06
C HIS A 137 4.82 7.08 -18.43
N ASP A 138 5.65 8.11 -18.46
CA ASP A 138 6.11 8.80 -19.68
C ASP A 138 4.97 9.21 -20.63
N GLY A 139 3.83 9.62 -20.07
CA GLY A 139 2.65 10.02 -20.82
C GLY A 139 1.76 8.88 -21.33
N HIS A 140 2.15 7.62 -21.08
CA HIS A 140 1.36 6.44 -21.37
C HIS A 140 0.50 6.03 -20.17
N VAL A 141 -0.74 5.65 -20.44
CA VAL A 141 -1.67 5.16 -19.41
C VAL A 141 -1.68 3.64 -19.39
N LEU A 142 -1.28 3.09 -18.25
CA LEU A 142 -1.19 1.66 -18.01
C LEU A 142 -2.41 1.20 -17.21
N THR A 143 -3.10 0.17 -17.68
CA THR A 143 -4.24 -0.41 -16.95
C THR A 143 -4.14 -1.92 -16.88
N LEU A 144 -4.55 -2.48 -15.73
CA LEU A 144 -4.81 -3.90 -15.55
C LEU A 144 -6.24 -4.07 -15.09
N GLY A 145 -7.06 -4.73 -15.91
CA GLY A 145 -8.46 -5.00 -15.62
C GLY A 145 -8.69 -6.49 -15.35
N GLU A 146 -9.44 -6.82 -14.30
CA GLU A 146 -9.92 -8.16 -13.97
C GLU A 146 -11.38 -8.30 -14.43
N SER A 147 -11.66 -9.28 -15.27
CA SER A 147 -13.01 -9.51 -15.76
C SER A 147 -13.92 -10.03 -14.64
N ARG A 148 -15.09 -9.42 -14.49
CA ARG A 148 -16.10 -9.83 -13.48
C ARG A 148 -16.81 -11.13 -13.79
N ASP A 149 -16.74 -11.59 -15.04
CA ASP A 149 -17.31 -12.88 -15.48
C ASP A 149 -16.31 -14.05 -15.41
N GLY A 150 -15.15 -13.84 -14.82
CA GLY A 150 -14.13 -14.88 -14.60
C GLY A 150 -13.27 -15.20 -15.81
N ARG A 151 -13.30 -14.37 -16.86
CA ARG A 151 -12.49 -14.56 -18.08
C ARG A 151 -11.03 -14.14 -17.93
N GLY A 152 -10.53 -14.02 -16.69
CA GLY A 152 -9.16 -13.63 -16.44
C GLY A 152 -8.96 -12.11 -16.39
N PHE A 153 -7.80 -11.63 -16.86
CA PHE A 153 -7.48 -10.20 -16.87
C PHE A 153 -6.80 -9.79 -18.16
N SER A 154 -6.81 -8.46 -18.39
CA SER A 154 -6.12 -7.85 -19.51
C SER A 154 -5.28 -6.70 -19.03
N SER A 155 -3.99 -6.71 -19.40
CA SER A 155 -3.13 -5.54 -19.27
C SER A 155 -3.13 -4.74 -20.56
N ARG A 156 -3.07 -3.41 -20.44
CA ARG A 156 -3.16 -2.50 -21.57
C ARG A 156 -2.23 -1.32 -21.40
N VAL A 157 -1.72 -0.83 -22.53
CA VAL A 157 -1.03 0.45 -22.66
C VAL A 157 -1.85 1.30 -23.58
N ASP A 158 -2.25 2.49 -23.15
CA ASP A 158 -3.13 3.42 -23.90
C ASP A 158 -4.40 2.74 -24.44
N GLY A 159 -4.99 1.86 -23.63
CA GLY A 159 -6.19 1.11 -23.99
C GLY A 159 -5.96 -0.08 -24.91
N VAL A 160 -4.76 -0.25 -25.46
CA VAL A 160 -4.41 -1.38 -26.34
C VAL A 160 -3.98 -2.58 -25.49
N PRO A 161 -4.62 -3.77 -25.67
CA PRO A 161 -4.21 -4.97 -24.94
C PRO A 161 -2.75 -5.36 -25.27
N VAL A 162 -1.97 -5.59 -24.22
CA VAL A 162 -0.58 -6.09 -24.29
C VAL A 162 -0.55 -7.55 -23.87
N PHE A 163 -1.32 -7.90 -22.84
CA PHE A 163 -1.44 -9.27 -22.37
C PHE A 163 -2.91 -9.59 -22.02
N ILE A 164 -3.32 -10.80 -22.32
CA ILE A 164 -4.64 -11.35 -21.95
C ILE A 164 -4.41 -12.63 -21.16
N GLY A 165 -4.87 -12.66 -19.92
CA GLY A 165 -4.73 -13.79 -19.02
C GLY A 165 -5.70 -14.92 -19.34
N PHE A 166 -5.43 -16.08 -18.72
CA PHE A 166 -6.26 -17.29 -18.89
C PHE A 166 -7.54 -17.19 -18.08
N ASP A 167 -8.60 -17.82 -18.58
CA ASP A 167 -9.87 -17.99 -17.87
C ASP A 167 -9.65 -18.67 -16.52
N GLY A 168 -10.31 -18.18 -15.48
CA GLY A 168 -10.20 -18.71 -14.14
C GLY A 168 -8.93 -18.30 -13.38
N SER A 169 -8.08 -17.47 -13.97
CA SER A 169 -6.91 -16.92 -13.27
C SER A 169 -7.34 -15.99 -12.12
N VAL A 170 -6.56 -15.98 -11.06
CA VAL A 170 -6.78 -15.14 -9.88
C VAL A 170 -5.61 -14.18 -9.72
N PHE A 171 -5.91 -12.89 -9.75
CA PHE A 171 -4.96 -11.81 -9.53
C PHE A 171 -4.29 -11.92 -8.14
N GLN A 172 -3.00 -11.56 -8.06
CA GLN A 172 -2.25 -11.58 -6.82
C GLN A 172 -1.69 -10.20 -6.45
N ASN A 173 -0.92 -9.59 -7.33
CA ASN A 173 -0.30 -8.29 -7.13
C ASN A 173 0.11 -7.68 -8.48
N ALA A 174 0.19 -6.34 -8.54
CA ALA A 174 0.66 -5.62 -9.72
C ALA A 174 1.45 -4.36 -9.33
N GLY A 175 2.29 -3.92 -10.24
CA GLY A 175 3.05 -2.69 -10.16
C GLY A 175 3.53 -2.24 -11.53
N VAL A 176 4.26 -1.14 -11.55
CA VAL A 176 4.93 -0.63 -12.75
C VAL A 176 6.42 -0.59 -12.49
N SER A 177 7.20 -1.11 -13.43
CA SER A 177 8.66 -1.06 -13.34
C SER A 177 9.16 0.38 -13.47
N PRO A 178 10.39 0.67 -13.03
CA PRO A 178 11.03 1.96 -13.31
C PRO A 178 11.12 2.30 -14.80
N GLY A 179 11.15 1.30 -15.67
CA GLY A 179 11.12 1.45 -17.13
C GLY A 179 9.72 1.59 -17.73
N GLY A 180 8.66 1.68 -16.91
CA GLY A 180 7.28 1.88 -17.39
C GLY A 180 6.56 0.62 -17.84
N GLU A 181 7.12 -0.56 -17.62
CA GLU A 181 6.45 -1.80 -17.97
C GLU A 181 5.49 -2.23 -16.87
N LEU A 182 4.32 -2.66 -17.26
CA LEU A 182 3.33 -3.22 -16.35
C LEU A 182 3.79 -4.60 -15.90
N ARG A 183 3.85 -4.81 -14.59
CA ARG A 183 4.26 -6.06 -13.95
C ARG A 183 3.15 -6.55 -13.06
N PHE A 184 2.81 -7.86 -13.14
CA PHE A 184 1.81 -8.43 -12.25
C PHE A 184 2.00 -9.93 -12.08
N PHE A 185 1.36 -10.44 -11.02
CA PHE A 185 1.34 -11.86 -10.70
C PHE A 185 -0.08 -12.37 -10.70
N TYR A 186 -0.24 -13.59 -11.18
CA TYR A 186 -1.49 -14.32 -11.07
C TYR A 186 -1.26 -15.80 -10.78
N ARG A 187 -2.29 -16.45 -10.27
CA ARG A 187 -2.32 -17.90 -10.11
C ARG A 187 -3.45 -18.50 -10.93
N LEU A 188 -3.20 -19.67 -11.48
CA LEU A 188 -4.18 -20.47 -12.21
C LEU A 188 -4.50 -21.72 -11.39
N PRO A 189 -5.75 -21.94 -10.94
CA PRO A 189 -6.14 -23.18 -10.30
C PRO A 189 -6.22 -24.30 -11.33
N VAL A 190 -5.59 -25.41 -11.04
CA VAL A 190 -5.61 -26.62 -11.88
C VAL A 190 -6.10 -27.79 -11.05
N ASN A 191 -7.13 -28.48 -11.55
CA ASN A 191 -7.63 -29.69 -10.91
C ASN A 191 -6.63 -30.82 -11.09
N SER A 192 -6.23 -31.45 -10.00
CA SER A 192 -5.39 -32.64 -9.97
C SER A 192 -6.10 -33.79 -9.25
N THR A 193 -5.56 -35.00 -9.33
CA THR A 193 -6.07 -36.16 -8.61
C THR A 193 -6.03 -36.03 -7.09
N SER A 194 -5.16 -35.14 -6.59
CA SER A 194 -5.00 -34.84 -5.15
C SER A 194 -5.74 -33.59 -4.68
N GLY A 195 -6.48 -32.90 -5.56
CA GLY A 195 -7.19 -31.66 -5.28
C GLY A 195 -6.79 -30.51 -6.23
N VAL A 196 -7.10 -29.27 -5.84
CA VAL A 196 -6.72 -28.09 -6.61
C VAL A 196 -5.27 -27.72 -6.30
N ILE A 197 -4.45 -27.64 -7.33
CA ILE A 197 -3.10 -27.07 -7.27
C ILE A 197 -3.10 -25.71 -7.94
N TYR A 198 -2.16 -24.84 -7.57
CA TYR A 198 -2.03 -23.51 -8.16
C TYR A 198 -0.72 -23.43 -8.95
N LEU A 199 -0.81 -23.00 -10.19
CA LEU A 199 0.34 -22.58 -10.99
C LEU A 199 0.45 -21.06 -10.87
N TYR A 200 1.67 -20.56 -10.68
CA TYR A 200 1.93 -19.16 -10.49
C TYR A 200 2.66 -18.59 -11.70
N TYR A 201 2.29 -17.39 -12.09
CA TYR A 201 2.84 -16.72 -13.26
C TYR A 201 3.22 -15.29 -12.92
N ALA A 202 4.35 -14.85 -13.48
CA ALA A 202 4.75 -13.47 -13.55
C ALA A 202 4.59 -12.96 -14.98
N VAL A 203 4.08 -11.76 -15.11
CA VAL A 203 3.95 -11.07 -16.40
C VAL A 203 4.73 -9.77 -16.32
N VAL A 204 5.54 -9.49 -17.34
CA VAL A 204 6.26 -8.24 -17.51
C VAL A 204 6.02 -7.77 -18.93
N GLY A 205 5.32 -6.65 -19.09
CA GLY A 205 4.86 -6.21 -20.40
C GLY A 205 4.00 -7.27 -21.09
N ALA A 206 4.50 -7.84 -22.18
CA ALA A 206 3.86 -8.92 -22.95
C ALA A 206 4.36 -10.32 -22.56
N ASP A 207 5.47 -10.40 -21.84
CA ASP A 207 6.10 -11.67 -21.50
C ASP A 207 5.44 -12.31 -20.28
N CYS A 208 5.19 -13.61 -20.37
CA CYS A 208 4.56 -14.40 -19.31
C CYS A 208 5.43 -15.61 -18.98
N VAL A 209 5.86 -15.69 -17.74
CA VAL A 209 6.73 -16.76 -17.26
C VAL A 209 6.08 -17.49 -16.11
N MET A 210 6.08 -18.82 -16.15
CA MET A 210 5.65 -19.65 -15.03
C MET A 210 6.72 -19.62 -13.93
N ILE A 211 6.28 -19.36 -12.69
CA ILE A 211 7.14 -19.37 -11.51
C ILE A 211 7.15 -20.78 -10.94
N GLU A 212 8.31 -21.42 -10.99
CA GLU A 212 8.51 -22.73 -10.38
C GLU A 212 8.86 -22.56 -8.90
N LEU A 213 7.93 -22.93 -8.02
CA LEU A 213 8.17 -22.93 -6.58
C LEU A 213 8.60 -24.32 -6.11
N PRO A 214 9.53 -24.42 -5.14
CA PRO A 214 9.89 -25.69 -4.51
C PRO A 214 8.68 -26.43 -3.97
N SER A 215 8.70 -27.77 -4.05
CA SER A 215 7.58 -28.64 -3.64
C SER A 215 7.25 -28.60 -2.14
N ASP A 216 8.15 -28.06 -1.33
CA ASP A 216 7.96 -27.84 0.11
C ASP A 216 7.28 -26.49 0.43
N ILE A 217 7.07 -25.63 -0.58
CA ILE A 217 6.19 -24.48 -0.45
C ILE A 217 4.74 -24.92 -0.54
N VAL A 218 4.05 -24.84 0.58
CA VAL A 218 2.67 -25.29 0.73
C VAL A 218 1.68 -24.29 0.12
N GLU A 219 1.99 -22.99 0.24
CA GLU A 219 1.10 -21.92 -0.20
C GLU A 219 1.89 -20.61 -0.42
N ALA A 220 1.59 -19.90 -1.49
CA ALA A 220 2.09 -18.57 -1.77
C ALA A 220 0.97 -17.54 -1.57
N TYR A 221 1.27 -16.46 -0.85
CA TYR A 221 0.30 -15.43 -0.45
C TYR A 221 0.46 -14.12 -1.21
N GLY A 222 1.64 -13.86 -1.74
CA GLY A 222 1.90 -12.65 -2.50
C GLY A 222 3.30 -12.66 -3.09
N PHE A 223 3.45 -11.92 -4.16
CA PHE A 223 4.66 -11.81 -4.93
C PHE A 223 5.10 -10.36 -4.99
N ALA A 224 6.39 -10.14 -5.07
CA ALA A 224 6.96 -8.81 -5.26
C ALA A 224 8.08 -8.88 -6.29
N PHE A 225 8.15 -7.86 -7.11
CA PHE A 225 9.30 -7.62 -7.96
C PHE A 225 10.40 -6.92 -7.16
N PRO A 226 11.66 -7.25 -7.36
CA PRO A 226 12.75 -6.49 -6.77
C PRO A 226 12.74 -5.07 -7.37
N GLU A 227 13.10 -4.10 -6.56
CA GLU A 227 13.54 -2.85 -7.11
C GLU A 227 14.83 -3.11 -7.91
N THR A 228 14.83 -2.74 -9.16
CA THR A 228 16.06 -2.70 -9.94
C THR A 228 16.98 -1.67 -9.26
N PRO A 229 18.18 -2.06 -8.82
CA PRO A 229 19.09 -1.08 -8.26
C PRO A 229 19.35 0.00 -9.32
N SER A 230 19.24 1.25 -8.92
CA SER A 230 19.44 2.45 -9.76
C SER A 230 20.90 2.65 -10.19
N SER A 231 21.69 1.60 -10.28
CA SER A 231 23.07 1.66 -10.74
C SER A 231 23.15 1.37 -12.22
N SER A 232 23.74 2.29 -12.94
CA SER A 232 24.02 2.35 -14.37
C SER A 232 24.91 1.23 -14.95
N ALA A 233 24.85 0.02 -14.41
CA ALA A 233 25.67 -1.12 -14.78
C ALA A 233 24.89 -2.46 -14.76
N ALA A 234 23.59 -2.43 -14.98
CA ALA A 234 22.86 -3.68 -15.21
C ALA A 234 23.01 -4.04 -16.70
N GLU A 235 23.88 -5.00 -16.99
CA GLU A 235 23.73 -5.84 -18.16
C GLU A 235 22.28 -6.33 -18.24
N GLU A 236 21.76 -6.45 -19.46
CA GLU A 236 20.43 -7.03 -19.77
C GLU A 236 20.29 -8.42 -19.11
N THR A 237 19.98 -8.44 -17.82
CA THR A 237 19.55 -9.66 -17.16
C THR A 237 18.04 -9.76 -17.31
N ASP A 238 17.60 -10.95 -17.64
CA ASP A 238 16.22 -11.35 -17.91
C ASP A 238 15.19 -10.53 -17.10
N ALA A 239 14.22 -9.95 -17.81
CA ALA A 239 13.23 -8.99 -17.29
C ALA A 239 12.42 -9.48 -16.08
N VAL A 240 12.54 -10.73 -15.69
CA VAL A 240 11.79 -11.42 -14.63
C VAL A 240 12.65 -11.79 -13.41
N GLY A 241 13.94 -11.40 -13.37
CA GLY A 241 14.86 -11.77 -12.29
C GLY A 241 14.52 -11.15 -10.91
N GLY A 242 14.84 -11.90 -9.85
CA GLY A 242 14.77 -11.41 -8.45
C GLY A 242 13.39 -11.45 -7.78
N ILE A 243 12.43 -12.22 -8.30
CA ILE A 243 11.09 -12.35 -7.72
C ILE A 243 11.16 -12.84 -6.28
N LYS A 244 10.47 -12.13 -5.38
CA LYS A 244 10.29 -12.52 -3.99
C LYS A 244 8.86 -12.98 -3.73
N VAL A 245 8.73 -14.07 -2.98
CA VAL A 245 7.44 -14.67 -2.66
C VAL A 245 7.26 -14.72 -1.15
N LEU A 246 6.18 -14.13 -0.64
CA LEU A 246 5.73 -14.40 0.71
C LEU A 246 4.99 -15.74 0.70
N CYS A 247 5.55 -16.74 1.36
CA CYS A 247 5.01 -18.10 1.30
C CYS A 247 5.02 -18.80 2.66
N ARG A 248 4.23 -19.87 2.73
CA ARG A 248 4.26 -20.86 3.81
C ARG A 248 5.00 -22.09 3.32
N ARG A 249 6.06 -22.45 4.02
CA ARG A 249 6.91 -23.57 3.69
C ARG A 249 6.89 -24.64 4.77
N SER A 250 6.96 -25.92 4.40
CA SER A 250 7.10 -27.03 5.34
C SER A 250 8.47 -26.96 6.02
N VAL A 251 8.48 -27.21 7.33
CA VAL A 251 9.74 -27.30 8.08
C VAL A 251 10.28 -28.71 7.92
N LYS A 252 11.49 -28.81 7.41
CA LYS A 252 12.17 -30.09 7.22
C LYS A 252 12.27 -30.86 8.55
N ASP A 253 12.01 -32.16 8.49
CA ASP A 253 12.13 -33.10 9.61
C ASP A 253 11.14 -32.86 10.78
N VAL A 254 10.13 -32.00 10.61
CA VAL A 254 9.08 -31.78 11.61
C VAL A 254 7.73 -31.99 10.96
N GLN A 255 7.06 -33.04 11.35
CA GLN A 255 5.74 -33.40 10.78
C GLN A 255 4.73 -32.25 10.99
N ASP A 256 4.02 -31.87 9.93
CA ASP A 256 2.97 -30.87 9.89
C ASP A 256 3.41 -29.44 10.34
N ALA A 257 4.71 -29.22 10.55
CA ALA A 257 5.20 -27.88 10.87
C ALA A 257 5.41 -27.05 9.61
N THR A 258 4.96 -25.80 9.67
CA THR A 258 5.15 -24.84 8.60
C THR A 258 5.67 -23.51 9.16
N GLN A 259 6.41 -22.79 8.34
CA GLN A 259 6.89 -21.43 8.66
C GLN A 259 6.58 -20.48 7.52
N MET A 260 6.46 -19.20 7.85
CA MET A 260 6.43 -18.15 6.84
C MET A 260 7.84 -17.80 6.41
N GLU A 261 8.00 -17.61 5.12
CA GLU A 261 9.26 -17.18 4.51
C GLU A 261 9.01 -16.07 3.48
N ILE A 262 10.00 -15.22 3.32
CA ILE A 262 10.20 -14.46 2.09
C ILE A 262 11.23 -15.26 1.29
N PHE A 263 10.74 -15.93 0.26
CA PHE A 263 11.53 -16.79 -0.61
C PHE A 263 11.98 -16.01 -1.86
N ASP A 264 13.24 -16.08 -2.18
CA ASP A 264 13.82 -15.52 -3.40
C ASP A 264 13.83 -16.62 -4.45
N VAL A 265 13.10 -16.44 -5.54
CA VAL A 265 12.90 -17.48 -6.55
C VAL A 265 14.21 -17.80 -7.28
N ASP A 266 15.00 -16.79 -7.61
CA ASP A 266 16.22 -16.96 -8.39
C ASP A 266 17.37 -17.51 -7.55
N ALA A 267 17.49 -17.02 -6.31
CA ALA A 267 18.50 -17.54 -5.40
C ALA A 267 18.15 -18.95 -4.88
N GLY A 268 16.88 -19.37 -4.97
CA GLY A 268 16.41 -20.62 -4.38
C GLY A 268 16.44 -20.65 -2.86
N GLU A 269 16.52 -19.50 -2.22
CA GLU A 269 16.70 -19.34 -0.78
C GLU A 269 15.55 -18.58 -0.12
N GLY A 270 15.16 -19.02 1.09
CA GLY A 270 14.12 -18.37 1.88
C GLY A 270 14.66 -17.77 3.17
N LYS A 271 14.17 -16.59 3.53
CA LYS A 271 14.41 -15.97 4.83
C LYS A 271 13.18 -16.14 5.71
N PRO A 272 13.28 -16.90 6.83
CA PRO A 272 12.15 -17.08 7.72
C PRO A 272 11.67 -15.73 8.29
N VAL A 273 10.37 -15.51 8.26
CA VAL A 273 9.70 -14.40 8.93
C VAL A 273 8.88 -14.97 10.08
N ARG A 274 9.14 -14.50 11.29
CA ARG A 274 8.55 -15.08 12.50
C ARG A 274 7.84 -14.02 13.31
N ALA A 275 6.56 -14.29 13.58
CA ALA A 275 5.88 -13.60 14.66
C ALA A 275 6.44 -14.04 16.01
N SER A 276 6.40 -13.19 17.01
CA SER A 276 6.86 -13.55 18.35
C SER A 276 5.93 -14.60 19.00
N GLY A 277 6.49 -15.61 19.62
CA GLY A 277 5.77 -16.67 20.33
C GLY A 277 5.57 -17.96 19.52
N PHE A 278 4.93 -18.93 20.15
CA PHE A 278 4.65 -20.25 19.55
C PHE A 278 3.26 -20.25 18.91
N PHE A 279 3.20 -20.37 17.59
CA PHE A 279 1.97 -20.46 16.85
C PHE A 279 1.91 -21.77 16.06
N SER A 280 0.77 -22.45 16.14
CA SER A 280 0.58 -23.77 15.55
C SER A 280 0.30 -23.71 14.04
N SER A 281 -0.17 -22.58 13.54
CA SER A 281 -0.47 -22.42 12.11
C SER A 281 -0.39 -20.98 11.62
N VAL A 282 -0.07 -20.84 10.35
CA VAL A 282 -0.23 -19.59 9.59
C VAL A 282 -1.60 -19.63 8.92
N ARG A 283 -2.40 -18.59 9.06
CA ARG A 283 -3.76 -18.53 8.49
C ARG A 283 -3.83 -17.78 7.18
N ALA A 284 -3.17 -16.66 7.11
CA ALA A 284 -3.20 -15.80 5.92
C ALA A 284 -1.97 -14.93 5.84
N GLY A 285 -1.64 -14.49 4.65
CA GLY A 285 -0.58 -13.52 4.40
C GLY A 285 -0.87 -12.75 3.12
N THR A 286 -0.31 -11.56 3.00
CA THR A 286 -0.36 -10.74 1.80
C THR A 286 0.85 -9.82 1.73
N VAL A 287 1.18 -9.37 0.53
CA VAL A 287 2.14 -8.29 0.30
C VAL A 287 1.36 -6.98 0.25
N LEU A 288 1.78 -6.00 1.05
CA LEU A 288 1.17 -4.68 1.11
C LEU A 288 1.83 -3.70 0.15
N SER A 289 3.11 -3.89 -0.10
CA SER A 289 3.90 -3.07 -1.02
C SER A 289 5.06 -3.89 -1.54
N ASP A 290 5.38 -3.76 -2.80
CA ASP A 290 6.55 -4.34 -3.47
C ASP A 290 7.74 -3.39 -3.53
N ALA A 291 7.61 -2.18 -2.97
CA ALA A 291 8.73 -1.27 -2.78
C ALA A 291 9.82 -1.88 -1.89
N ALA A 292 11.06 -1.44 -2.04
CA ALA A 292 12.15 -1.89 -1.18
C ALA A 292 12.25 -1.01 0.09
N PRO A 293 12.29 -1.63 1.27
CA PRO A 293 12.13 -3.05 1.52
C PRO A 293 10.66 -3.50 1.41
N LEU A 294 10.44 -4.74 0.98
CA LEU A 294 9.11 -5.34 0.87
C LEU A 294 8.30 -5.18 2.16
N LEU A 295 7.06 -4.69 2.04
CA LEU A 295 6.10 -4.68 3.14
C LEU A 295 5.14 -5.86 3.02
N ALA A 296 5.19 -6.75 3.99
CA ALA A 296 4.34 -7.93 4.02
C ALA A 296 3.62 -8.05 5.37
N VAL A 297 2.41 -8.57 5.35
CA VAL A 297 1.64 -8.89 6.53
C VAL A 297 1.19 -10.34 6.51
N PHE A 298 1.22 -10.98 7.65
CA PHE A 298 0.62 -12.30 7.81
C PHE A 298 -0.01 -12.48 9.19
N SER A 299 -0.99 -13.34 9.28
CA SER A 299 -1.59 -13.73 10.55
C SER A 299 -1.27 -15.17 10.90
N VAL A 300 -0.95 -15.37 12.16
CA VAL A 300 -0.69 -16.70 12.75
C VAL A 300 -1.65 -16.94 13.89
N SER A 301 -1.95 -18.21 14.13
CA SER A 301 -2.83 -18.58 15.24
C SER A 301 -2.25 -19.74 16.06
N SER A 302 -2.57 -19.72 17.34
CA SER A 302 -2.45 -20.85 18.26
C SER A 302 -3.84 -21.30 18.70
N LEU A 303 -3.90 -22.30 19.57
CA LEU A 303 -5.16 -22.76 20.17
C LEU A 303 -5.89 -21.65 20.94
N PHE A 304 -5.17 -20.64 21.46
CA PHE A 304 -5.71 -19.65 22.39
C PHE A 304 -5.60 -18.20 21.89
N SER A 305 -4.84 -17.95 20.83
CA SER A 305 -4.61 -16.58 20.36
C SER A 305 -4.32 -16.52 18.87
N SER A 306 -4.63 -15.39 18.26
CA SER A 306 -4.17 -15.02 16.92
C SER A 306 -3.36 -13.73 16.99
N ARG A 307 -2.38 -13.61 16.13
CA ARG A 307 -1.57 -12.41 15.96
C ARG A 307 -1.44 -12.05 14.50
N THR A 308 -1.29 -10.77 14.26
CA THR A 308 -0.92 -10.23 12.96
C THR A 308 0.44 -9.57 13.09
N ALA A 309 1.33 -9.83 12.15
CA ALA A 309 2.65 -9.25 12.11
C ALA A 309 2.88 -8.58 10.75
N VAL A 310 3.48 -7.39 10.78
CA VAL A 310 3.94 -6.67 9.61
C VAL A 310 5.45 -6.71 9.56
N TYR A 311 5.96 -7.06 8.40
CA TYR A 311 7.38 -7.15 8.10
C TYR A 311 7.77 -6.09 7.08
N SER A 312 8.92 -5.46 7.34
CA SER A 312 9.65 -4.66 6.37
C SER A 312 10.91 -5.44 6.03
N GLY A 313 10.97 -6.00 4.83
CA GLY A 313 11.95 -7.02 4.48
C GLY A 313 11.85 -8.24 5.41
N ALA A 314 12.96 -8.69 5.96
CA ALA A 314 13.01 -9.82 6.91
C ALA A 314 12.81 -9.40 8.38
N ARG A 315 12.65 -8.10 8.66
CA ARG A 315 12.52 -7.58 10.02
C ARG A 315 11.05 -7.45 10.40
N CYS A 316 10.65 -8.07 11.53
CA CYS A 316 9.37 -7.77 12.13
C CYS A 316 9.35 -6.31 12.57
N TRP A 317 8.45 -5.55 11.96
CA TRP A 317 8.31 -4.13 12.21
C TRP A 317 7.28 -3.87 13.30
N GLN A 318 6.15 -4.59 13.24
CA GLN A 318 5.10 -4.51 14.24
C GLN A 318 4.34 -5.82 14.36
N GLU A 319 3.86 -6.10 15.56
CA GLU A 319 3.03 -7.24 15.87
C GLU A 319 1.91 -6.83 16.84
N TRP A 320 0.72 -7.41 16.66
CA TRP A 320 -0.42 -7.20 17.56
C TRP A 320 -1.29 -8.45 17.70
N SER A 321 -2.04 -8.51 18.79
CA SER A 321 -2.78 -9.70 19.22
C SER A 321 -4.12 -9.94 18.53
N ARG A 322 -4.38 -9.32 17.37
CA ARG A 322 -5.63 -9.47 16.61
C ARG A 322 -5.32 -9.72 15.14
N SER A 323 -6.32 -10.25 14.41
CA SER A 323 -6.23 -10.51 12.99
C SER A 323 -6.58 -9.28 12.11
N ASP A 324 -6.59 -8.08 12.67
CA ASP A 324 -6.96 -6.87 11.92
C ASP A 324 -5.80 -6.50 10.98
N ILE A 325 -6.06 -6.61 9.70
CA ILE A 325 -5.11 -6.23 8.65
C ILE A 325 -5.15 -4.70 8.49
N PRO A 326 -4.00 -4.03 8.41
CA PRO A 326 -3.94 -2.61 8.09
C PRO A 326 -4.53 -2.31 6.72
N THR A 327 -5.13 -1.13 6.57
CA THR A 327 -5.72 -0.69 5.30
C THR A 327 -4.72 -0.07 4.34
N GLY A 328 -3.54 0.37 4.83
CA GLY A 328 -2.50 0.89 3.97
C GLY A 328 -1.18 1.09 4.70
N PHE A 329 -0.10 0.99 3.95
CA PHE A 329 1.25 1.34 4.37
C PHE A 329 1.99 2.07 3.26
N ARG A 330 2.87 2.99 3.64
CA ARG A 330 3.74 3.71 2.71
C ARG A 330 5.11 3.90 3.33
N HIS A 331 6.13 3.87 2.50
CA HIS A 331 7.47 4.29 2.90
C HIS A 331 7.53 5.81 3.04
N LEU A 332 8.27 6.27 4.06
CA LEU A 332 8.54 7.67 4.35
C LEU A 332 10.05 7.79 4.62
N GLY A 333 10.86 7.89 3.57
CA GLY A 333 12.31 7.73 3.70
C GLY A 333 12.65 6.39 4.34
N ASP A 334 13.45 6.40 5.42
CA ASP A 334 13.81 5.21 6.20
C ASP A 334 12.70 4.74 7.15
N SER A 335 11.56 5.42 7.16
CA SER A 335 10.42 5.11 8.02
C SER A 335 9.27 4.52 7.24
N VAL A 336 8.36 3.89 7.96
CA VAL A 336 7.12 3.34 7.40
C VAL A 336 5.93 3.96 8.12
N ALA A 337 5.05 4.60 7.38
CA ALA A 337 3.76 5.08 7.87
C ALA A 337 2.65 4.09 7.52
N GLY A 338 1.64 4.01 8.36
CA GLY A 338 0.51 3.12 8.15
C GLY A 338 -0.76 3.59 8.82
N ILE A 339 -1.86 3.00 8.42
CA ILE A 339 -3.18 3.20 8.99
C ILE A 339 -3.84 1.87 9.28
N ARG A 340 -4.51 1.77 10.42
CA ARG A 340 -5.30 0.59 10.77
C ARG A 340 -6.52 0.98 11.59
N LYS A 341 -7.49 0.08 11.69
CA LYS A 341 -8.56 0.20 12.67
C LYS A 341 -7.98 0.14 14.07
N SER A 342 -8.40 1.03 14.96
CA SER A 342 -7.89 1.08 16.33
C SER A 342 -8.21 -0.20 17.09
N LEU A 343 -7.22 -0.72 17.82
CA LEU A 343 -7.36 -1.91 18.67
C LEU A 343 -8.21 -1.65 19.92
N TYR A 344 -8.27 -0.39 20.36
CA TYR A 344 -8.94 0.01 21.60
C TYR A 344 -10.29 0.69 21.39
N GLY A 345 -10.78 0.70 20.15
CA GLY A 345 -12.03 1.35 19.84
C GLY A 345 -12.48 1.14 18.40
N SER A 346 -13.38 2.00 17.95
CA SER A 346 -13.84 2.04 16.56
C SER A 346 -13.24 3.23 15.79
N GLY A 347 -12.07 3.71 16.17
CA GLY A 347 -11.32 4.77 15.50
C GLY A 347 -10.28 4.22 14.53
N VAL A 348 -9.41 5.11 14.07
CA VAL A 348 -8.29 4.82 13.18
C VAL A 348 -6.98 5.15 13.90
N ASP A 349 -6.08 4.20 13.99
CA ASP A 349 -4.71 4.42 14.46
C ASP A 349 -3.83 4.82 13.27
N ILE A 350 -3.10 5.91 13.45
CA ILE A 350 -2.05 6.38 12.55
C ILE A 350 -0.72 5.91 13.11
N LEU A 351 0.03 5.18 12.30
CA LEU A 351 1.24 4.49 12.71
C LEU A 351 2.47 5.13 12.08
N CYS A 352 3.56 5.15 12.83
CA CYS A 352 4.89 5.45 12.30
C CYS A 352 5.89 4.46 12.91
N ASN A 353 6.58 3.72 12.08
CA ASN A 353 7.53 2.67 12.49
C ASN A 353 6.96 1.68 13.53
N GLY A 354 5.68 1.33 13.40
CA GLY A 354 5.00 0.39 14.29
C GLY A 354 4.40 1.00 15.56
N TYR A 355 4.70 2.23 15.85
CA TYR A 355 4.15 2.93 17.00
C TYR A 355 2.92 3.74 16.61
N VAL A 356 1.90 3.71 17.46
CA VAL A 356 0.75 4.59 17.31
C VAL A 356 1.21 6.03 17.53
N ARG A 357 1.14 6.82 16.48
CA ARG A 357 1.46 8.24 16.54
C ARG A 357 0.26 9.07 16.98
N ASP A 358 -0.91 8.66 16.51
CA ASP A 358 -2.19 9.27 16.87
C ASP A 358 -3.31 8.23 16.74
N THR A 359 -4.41 8.46 17.46
CA THR A 359 -5.64 7.66 17.37
C THR A 359 -6.81 8.59 17.22
N LEU A 360 -7.47 8.53 16.07
CA LEU A 360 -8.69 9.30 15.85
C LEU A 360 -9.88 8.66 16.54
N PRO A 361 -10.81 9.49 17.05
CA PRO A 361 -11.95 8.99 17.79
C PRO A 361 -12.87 8.14 16.92
N LYS A 362 -13.82 7.47 17.57
CA LYS A 362 -14.88 6.68 16.92
C LYS A 362 -15.60 7.50 15.84
N GLY A 363 -15.93 6.84 14.75
CA GLY A 363 -16.72 7.46 13.70
C GLY A 363 -15.93 7.94 12.48
N TYR A 364 -14.63 7.65 12.42
CA TYR A 364 -13.81 7.88 11.23
C TYR A 364 -13.29 6.57 10.65
N THR A 365 -13.18 6.54 9.34
CA THR A 365 -12.60 5.40 8.59
C THR A 365 -11.83 5.88 7.39
N THR A 366 -10.85 5.08 6.97
CA THR A 366 -10.21 5.20 5.67
C THR A 366 -10.75 4.09 4.78
N MET A 367 -11.01 4.42 3.53
CA MET A 367 -11.58 3.49 2.57
C MET A 367 -10.53 2.96 1.58
N THR A 368 -9.41 3.66 1.44
CA THR A 368 -8.36 3.33 0.46
C THR A 368 -6.96 3.53 1.03
N GLY A 369 -5.98 2.79 0.49
CA GLY A 369 -4.57 2.99 0.81
C GLY A 369 -4.00 4.27 0.18
N ALA A 370 -4.56 4.75 -0.92
CA ALA A 370 -4.15 5.99 -1.58
C ALA A 370 -4.51 7.24 -0.78
N ALA A 371 -5.42 7.14 0.21
CA ALA A 371 -5.71 8.24 1.15
C ALA A 371 -4.59 8.49 2.18
N LEU A 372 -3.56 7.64 2.24
CA LEU A 372 -2.35 7.84 3.04
C LEU A 372 -1.26 8.48 2.17
N CYS A 373 -0.87 9.70 2.49
CA CYS A 373 0.23 10.42 1.85
C CYS A 373 1.40 10.59 2.83
N CYS A 374 2.59 10.24 2.37
CA CYS A 374 3.83 10.44 3.11
C CYS A 374 4.73 11.38 2.34
N THR A 375 5.11 12.47 2.97
CA THR A 375 5.95 13.51 2.38
C THR A 375 7.11 13.83 3.31
N SER A 376 8.09 14.60 2.84
CA SER A 376 9.16 15.13 3.69
C SER A 376 8.62 16.00 4.84
N ARG A 377 7.38 16.49 4.72
CA ARG A 377 6.69 17.29 5.75
C ARG A 377 5.81 16.47 6.69
N GLY A 378 5.83 15.14 6.57
CA GLY A 378 5.14 14.22 7.45
C GLY A 378 4.01 13.43 6.81
N ILE A 379 3.16 12.88 7.67
CA ILE A 379 2.08 11.96 7.31
C ILE A 379 0.76 12.73 7.21
N LYS A 380 0.02 12.49 6.13
CA LYS A 380 -1.34 13.03 5.92
C LYS A 380 -2.29 11.90 5.58
N VAL A 381 -3.47 11.91 6.16
CA VAL A 381 -4.46 10.84 5.97
C VAL A 381 -5.84 11.43 5.70
N GLY A 382 -6.39 11.08 4.56
CA GLY A 382 -7.77 11.36 4.21
C GLY A 382 -8.72 10.33 4.83
N MET A 383 -9.80 10.79 5.42
CA MET A 383 -10.78 9.94 6.10
C MET A 383 -12.20 10.41 5.90
N THR A 384 -13.14 9.53 6.19
CA THR A 384 -14.57 9.80 6.09
C THR A 384 -15.23 9.52 7.43
N SER A 385 -16.12 10.40 7.87
CA SER A 385 -16.97 10.16 9.03
C SER A 385 -18.03 9.10 8.70
N THR A 386 -18.11 8.05 9.49
CA THR A 386 -19.09 6.96 9.30
C THR A 386 -20.52 7.37 9.61
N SER A 387 -20.72 8.44 10.40
CA SER A 387 -22.05 8.90 10.83
C SER A 387 -22.66 9.99 9.96
N GLY A 388 -21.94 10.53 9.01
CA GLY A 388 -22.47 11.66 8.22
C GLY A 388 -21.70 11.93 6.94
N GLY A 389 -20.79 11.01 6.56
CA GLY A 389 -20.03 11.11 5.33
C GLY A 389 -19.12 12.34 5.21
N ARG A 390 -18.85 13.04 6.31
CA ARG A 390 -17.99 14.21 6.28
C ARG A 390 -16.57 13.81 5.97
N ALA A 391 -16.01 14.31 4.89
CA ALA A 391 -14.61 14.11 4.55
C ALA A 391 -13.71 14.98 5.44
N ILE A 392 -12.64 14.41 5.94
CA ILE A 392 -11.64 15.07 6.78
C ILE A 392 -10.23 14.74 6.33
N LEU A 393 -9.30 15.61 6.67
CA LEU A 393 -7.88 15.40 6.52
C LEU A 393 -7.21 15.45 7.90
N TRP A 394 -6.50 14.38 8.26
CA TRP A 394 -5.55 14.44 9.37
C TRP A 394 -4.18 14.85 8.84
N ASN A 395 -3.57 15.84 9.46
CA ASN A 395 -2.27 16.39 9.10
C ASN A 395 -1.47 16.66 10.37
N GLU A 396 -0.53 15.79 10.71
CA GLU A 396 0.38 15.92 11.85
C GLU A 396 -0.31 16.32 13.17
N GLY A 397 -1.34 15.60 13.54
CA GLY A 397 -2.10 15.82 14.78
C GLY A 397 -3.24 16.84 14.67
N LYS A 398 -3.44 17.48 13.51
CA LYS A 398 -4.57 18.36 13.26
C LYS A 398 -5.60 17.64 12.39
N VAL A 399 -6.85 17.87 12.67
CA VAL A 399 -7.97 17.36 11.89
C VAL A 399 -8.69 18.53 11.25
N ASP A 400 -8.61 18.61 9.94
CA ASP A 400 -9.27 19.62 9.13
C ASP A 400 -10.48 18.99 8.42
N SER A 401 -11.60 19.70 8.39
CA SER A 401 -12.78 19.28 7.63
C SER A 401 -12.61 19.69 6.18
N LEU A 402 -12.74 18.74 5.29
CA LEU A 402 -12.80 19.01 3.85
C LEU A 402 -14.17 19.58 3.46
N MET A 403 -14.21 20.25 2.32
CA MET A 403 -15.38 21.01 1.86
C MET A 403 -16.49 20.13 1.25
N PHE A 404 -16.32 18.80 1.25
CA PHE A 404 -17.30 17.88 0.67
C PHE A 404 -17.76 16.80 1.66
N ARG A 405 -18.86 16.16 1.31
CA ARG A 405 -19.41 15.00 2.04
C ARG A 405 -19.22 13.77 1.17
N GLY A 406 -18.41 12.83 1.65
CA GLY A 406 -18.09 11.68 0.81
C GLY A 406 -16.88 10.90 1.27
N ILE A 407 -16.34 10.12 0.36
CA ILE A 407 -15.19 9.26 0.59
C ILE A 407 -13.94 9.94 0.03
N VAL A 408 -12.93 10.11 0.85
CA VAL A 408 -11.60 10.51 0.37
C VAL A 408 -10.95 9.30 -0.29
N THR A 409 -10.62 9.40 -1.57
CA THR A 409 -10.02 8.32 -2.35
C THR A 409 -8.52 8.45 -2.49
N SER A 410 -7.97 9.66 -2.60
CA SER A 410 -6.53 9.86 -2.53
C SER A 410 -6.14 11.22 -1.95
N VAL A 411 -4.92 11.27 -1.42
CA VAL A 411 -4.26 12.49 -0.95
C VAL A 411 -2.85 12.50 -1.53
N THR A 412 -2.48 13.58 -2.21
CA THR A 412 -1.14 13.81 -2.74
C THR A 412 -0.66 15.20 -2.37
N GLU A 413 0.63 15.45 -2.44
CA GLU A 413 1.22 16.78 -2.23
C GLU A 413 1.99 17.16 -3.49
N GLU A 414 1.62 18.29 -4.07
CA GLU A 414 2.18 18.79 -5.32
C GLU A 414 2.93 20.11 -5.08
N PRO A 415 4.01 20.37 -5.81
CA PRO A 415 4.63 21.67 -5.82
C PRO A 415 3.64 22.75 -6.30
N VAL A 416 3.62 23.88 -5.64
CA VAL A 416 2.87 25.05 -6.14
C VAL A 416 3.59 25.60 -7.35
N VAL A 417 2.98 25.45 -8.52
CA VAL A 417 3.45 26.15 -9.73
C VAL A 417 3.05 27.60 -9.59
N LEU A 418 4.01 28.47 -9.38
CA LEU A 418 3.77 29.91 -9.42
C LEU A 418 3.46 30.27 -10.88
N GLU A 419 2.21 30.65 -11.15
CA GLU A 419 1.87 31.20 -12.48
C GLU A 419 2.71 32.46 -12.71
N GLY A 420 3.73 32.36 -13.55
CA GLY A 420 4.50 33.53 -13.98
C GLY A 420 6.02 33.40 -14.00
N GLU A 421 6.63 32.21 -13.98
CA GLU A 421 8.05 32.05 -14.36
C GLU A 421 8.21 31.51 -15.78
#